data_725e9ed962039a96c7b11604fd74c69f
#
_entry.id   725e9ed962039a96c7b11604fd74c69f
#
_cell.length_a   1.000
_cell.length_b   1.000
_cell.length_c   1.000
_cell.angle_alpha   90.00
_cell.angle_beta   90.00
_cell.angle_gamma   90.00
#
_symmetry.space_group_name_H-M   'P 1'
#
loop_
_entity.id
_entity.type
_entity.pdbx_description
1 polymer ?
#
loop_
_entity_poly.entity_id
_entity_poly.type
_entity_poly.pdbx_seq_one_letter_code
_entity_poly.pdbx_strand_id
1 'polypeptide(L)'
;MKLTDISTAQDMGIELEIAEGLQAGFPSPAQDHAGETIDLAREMVRHPESTFYARIAGNSMIEAGIHDGDIVVIDRSLEAQNGNYVAACIDGEFTIKEYQFDAKNQCAWLIPHNKDFQKIKVTADNLFCIWGVITHCVHKL
;
A
#
# COMPACT_ATOMS: atom_id res chain seq x y z
N MET A 1 2.64 -9.03 -9.06
CA MET A 1 2.94 -7.59 -8.98
C MET A 1 4.25 -7.41 -8.24
N LYS A 2 5.16 -6.69 -8.84
CA LYS A 2 6.49 -6.49 -8.29
C LYS A 2 6.67 -5.07 -7.79
N LEU A 3 7.56 -4.89 -6.82
CA LEU A 3 7.95 -3.57 -6.32
C LEU A 3 9.20 -3.12 -7.05
N THR A 4 9.20 -1.87 -7.50
CA THR A 4 10.34 -1.22 -8.12
C THR A 4 10.56 0.12 -7.45
N ASP A 5 11.76 0.71 -7.61
CA ASP A 5 12.06 2.06 -7.13
C ASP A 5 11.66 2.27 -5.67
N ILE A 6 12.13 1.39 -4.80
CA ILE A 6 11.88 1.50 -3.35
C ILE A 6 12.74 2.62 -2.77
N SER A 7 12.11 3.58 -2.10
CA SER A 7 12.82 4.67 -1.43
C SER A 7 12.24 4.97 -0.06
N THR A 8 13.07 5.54 0.80
CA THR A 8 12.61 5.97 2.12
C THR A 8 11.70 7.19 2.00
N ALA A 9 10.70 7.27 2.88
CA ALA A 9 9.85 8.44 2.98
C ALA A 9 10.65 9.60 3.59
N GLN A 10 10.64 10.75 2.90
CA GLN A 10 11.26 11.97 3.38
C GLN A 10 10.21 13.05 3.55
N ASP A 11 10.33 13.82 4.61
CA ASP A 11 9.41 14.92 4.85
C ASP A 11 9.81 16.07 3.92
N MET A 12 8.94 16.36 2.95
CA MET A 12 9.13 17.44 1.99
C MET A 12 8.63 18.78 2.52
N GLY A 13 7.86 18.78 3.60
CA GLY A 13 7.35 20.01 4.19
C GLY A 13 6.35 20.76 3.32
N ILE A 14 5.70 20.09 2.38
CA ILE A 14 4.71 20.73 1.50
C ILE A 14 3.33 20.61 2.12
N GLU A 15 2.74 21.75 2.40
CA GLU A 15 1.39 21.83 2.92
C GLU A 15 0.48 22.54 1.91
N LEU A 16 -0.68 21.94 1.67
CA LEU A 16 -1.68 22.51 0.77
C LEU A 16 -3.00 22.66 1.51
N GLU A 17 -3.80 23.64 1.09
CA GLU A 17 -5.15 23.81 1.62
C GLU A 17 -5.99 22.58 1.30
N ILE A 18 -6.79 22.16 2.29
CA ILE A 18 -7.72 21.04 2.11
C ILE A 18 -9.14 21.57 1.98
N ALA A 19 -9.87 21.07 0.99
CA ALA A 19 -11.30 21.33 0.84
C ALA A 19 -12.07 20.13 1.37
N GLU A 20 -12.79 20.34 2.46
CA GLU A 20 -13.66 19.32 3.04
C GLU A 20 -15.08 19.47 2.55
N GLY A 21 -15.82 18.38 2.50
CA GLY A 21 -17.22 18.38 2.12
C GLY A 21 -17.46 18.58 0.63
N LEU A 22 -16.41 18.48 -0.20
CA LEU A 22 -16.54 18.57 -1.62
C LEU A 22 -17.31 17.39 -2.17
N GLN A 23 -18.42 17.65 -2.88
CA GLN A 23 -19.21 16.62 -3.52
C GLN A 23 -18.94 16.59 -5.01
N ALA A 24 -18.85 15.37 -5.57
CA ALA A 24 -18.68 15.20 -7.00
C ALA A 24 -19.88 15.81 -7.74
N GLY A 25 -19.62 16.65 -8.75
CA GLY A 25 -20.64 17.33 -9.53
C GLY A 25 -21.11 18.66 -8.94
N PHE A 26 -20.72 19.00 -7.74
CA PHE A 26 -21.04 20.28 -7.12
C PHE A 26 -19.77 20.94 -6.61
N PRO A 27 -19.25 21.91 -7.35
CA PRO A 27 -18.13 22.68 -6.83
C PRO A 27 -18.60 23.47 -5.62
N SER A 28 -18.36 22.93 -4.44
CA SER A 28 -18.61 23.64 -3.22
C SER A 28 -17.59 24.76 -3.08
N PRO A 29 -18.03 25.99 -2.77
CA PRO A 29 -17.05 27.01 -2.44
C PRO A 29 -16.28 26.56 -1.20
N ALA A 30 -14.99 26.38 -1.37
CA ALA A 30 -14.11 25.94 -0.29
C ALA A 30 -13.73 27.09 0.65
N GLN A 31 -14.38 28.23 0.55
CA GLN A 31 -14.08 29.41 1.36
C GLN A 31 -14.23 29.14 2.86
N ASP A 32 -15.09 28.20 3.23
CA ASP A 32 -15.29 27.87 4.63
C ASP A 32 -14.10 27.11 5.24
N HIS A 33 -13.17 26.66 4.40
CA HIS A 33 -11.96 25.93 4.81
C HIS A 33 -10.69 26.73 4.56
N ALA A 34 -10.83 28.01 4.30
CA ALA A 34 -9.69 28.88 4.08
C ALA A 34 -8.80 28.90 5.33
N GLY A 35 -7.52 28.57 5.16
CA GLY A 35 -6.56 28.52 6.24
C GLY A 35 -6.28 27.13 6.81
N GLU A 36 -7.10 26.15 6.48
CA GLU A 36 -6.76 24.76 6.81
C GLU A 36 -5.77 24.23 5.78
N THR A 37 -4.69 23.61 6.27
CA THR A 37 -3.68 23.03 5.42
C THR A 37 -3.40 21.60 5.82
N ILE A 38 -2.86 20.82 4.88
CA ILE A 38 -2.47 19.45 5.10
C ILE A 38 -1.14 19.19 4.40
N ASP A 39 -0.24 18.54 5.12
CA ASP A 39 0.95 17.92 4.55
C ASP A 39 0.59 16.48 4.21
N LEU A 40 0.41 16.19 2.94
CA LEU A 40 -0.07 14.89 2.49
C LEU A 40 0.88 13.77 2.90
N ALA A 41 2.17 14.01 2.83
CA ALA A 41 3.14 13.00 3.22
C ALA A 41 3.01 12.68 4.72
N ARG A 42 2.86 13.68 5.56
CA ARG A 42 2.66 13.45 7.00
C ARG A 42 1.35 12.74 7.29
N GLU A 43 0.32 13.01 6.49
CA GLU A 43 -0.97 12.34 6.64
C GLU A 43 -0.87 10.85 6.36
N MET A 44 -0.07 10.46 5.38
CA MET A 44 0.10 9.07 4.98
C MET A 44 1.21 8.34 5.75
N VAL A 45 2.22 9.06 6.22
CA VAL A 45 3.41 8.47 6.85
C VAL A 45 3.33 8.69 8.35
N ARG A 46 2.99 7.64 9.09
CA ARG A 46 2.89 7.69 10.56
C ARG A 46 4.21 7.38 11.25
N HIS A 47 5.07 6.59 10.61
CA HIS A 47 6.35 6.15 11.16
C HIS A 47 7.46 6.40 10.13
N PRO A 48 7.98 7.66 10.05
CA PRO A 48 8.90 8.02 8.97
C PRO A 48 10.15 7.15 8.87
N GLU A 49 10.71 6.70 10.01
CA GLU A 49 11.93 5.91 10.00
C GLU A 49 11.73 4.46 9.53
N SER A 50 10.49 4.01 9.43
CA SER A 50 10.17 2.65 8.98
C SER A 50 9.23 2.62 7.77
N THR A 51 9.00 3.76 7.13
CA THR A 51 8.09 3.87 5.99
C THR A 51 8.87 4.07 4.70
N PHE A 52 8.45 3.34 3.68
CA PHE A 52 9.08 3.34 2.35
C PHE A 52 8.03 3.56 1.28
N TYR A 53 8.45 4.12 0.16
CA TYR A 53 7.64 4.19 -1.04
C TYR A 53 8.16 3.17 -2.05
N ALA A 54 7.26 2.60 -2.82
CA ALA A 54 7.63 1.71 -3.91
C ALA A 54 6.71 1.93 -5.10
N ARG A 55 7.28 1.81 -6.28
CA ARG A 55 6.50 1.83 -7.51
C ARG A 55 6.08 0.42 -7.88
N ILE A 56 4.86 0.28 -8.33
CA ILE A 56 4.27 -1.02 -8.66
C ILE A 56 4.55 -1.37 -10.12
N ALA A 57 4.96 -2.61 -10.34
CA ALA A 57 5.04 -3.20 -11.67
C ALA A 57 4.13 -4.43 -11.73
N GLY A 58 3.28 -4.49 -12.73
CA GLY A 58 2.34 -5.58 -12.93
C GLY A 58 0.93 -5.23 -12.50
N ASN A 59 0.03 -6.22 -12.59
CA ASN A 59 -1.40 -5.99 -12.42
C ASN A 59 -2.11 -7.05 -11.56
N SER A 60 -1.38 -7.81 -10.74
CA SER A 60 -1.98 -8.87 -9.93
C SER A 60 -2.92 -8.36 -8.84
N MET A 61 -2.93 -7.06 -8.57
CA MET A 61 -3.80 -6.44 -7.55
C MET A 61 -4.76 -5.41 -8.16
N ILE A 62 -5.05 -5.51 -9.45
CA ILE A 62 -5.85 -4.53 -10.17
C ILE A 62 -7.28 -4.44 -9.63
N GLU A 63 -7.86 -5.56 -9.22
CA GLU A 63 -9.22 -5.58 -8.66
C GLU A 63 -9.29 -4.98 -7.26
N ALA A 64 -8.15 -4.78 -6.61
CA ALA A 64 -8.03 -4.05 -5.35
C ALA A 64 -7.77 -2.55 -5.57
N GLY A 65 -7.70 -2.11 -6.82
CA GLY A 65 -7.44 -0.71 -7.14
C GLY A 65 -5.97 -0.33 -7.19
N ILE A 66 -5.07 -1.31 -7.18
CA ILE A 66 -3.63 -1.07 -7.30
C ILE A 66 -3.18 -1.43 -8.70
N HIS A 67 -2.67 -0.45 -9.45
CA HIS A 67 -2.36 -0.57 -10.87
C HIS A 67 -0.87 -0.47 -11.13
N ASP A 68 -0.46 -0.98 -12.28
CA ASP A 68 0.91 -0.79 -12.77
C ASP A 68 1.25 0.70 -12.79
N GLY A 69 2.43 1.05 -12.27
CA GLY A 69 2.89 2.44 -12.18
C GLY A 69 2.47 3.18 -10.92
N ASP A 70 1.56 2.64 -10.13
CA ASP A 70 1.16 3.26 -8.87
C ASP A 70 2.30 3.30 -7.86
N ILE A 71 2.18 4.22 -6.91
CA ILE A 71 3.10 4.31 -5.78
C ILE A 71 2.37 3.82 -4.54
N VAL A 72 2.99 2.92 -3.80
CA VAL A 72 2.46 2.45 -2.53
C VAL A 72 3.32 2.92 -1.37
N VAL A 73 2.67 3.14 -0.25
CA VAL A 73 3.30 3.49 1.02
C VAL A 73 3.37 2.22 1.86
N ILE A 74 4.56 1.84 2.28
CA ILE A 74 4.84 0.60 3.00
C ILE A 74 5.37 0.95 4.37
N ASP A 75 4.66 0.53 5.42
CA ASP A 75 5.09 0.73 6.79
C ASP A 75 5.62 -0.60 7.35
N ARG A 76 6.90 -0.64 7.64
CA ARG A 76 7.55 -1.85 8.15
C ARG A 76 7.39 -2.06 9.64
N SER A 77 6.91 -1.05 10.36
CA SER A 77 6.66 -1.16 11.81
C SER A 77 5.36 -1.88 12.15
N LEU A 78 4.45 -2.00 11.19
CA LEU A 78 3.16 -2.63 11.41
C LEU A 78 3.26 -4.13 11.30
N GLU A 79 2.55 -4.83 12.20
CA GLU A 79 2.37 -6.26 12.12
C GLU A 79 1.22 -6.59 11.16
N ALA A 80 1.46 -7.50 10.23
CA ALA A 80 0.45 -7.87 9.25
C ALA A 80 -0.70 -8.64 9.90
N GLN A 81 -1.91 -8.23 9.58
CA GLN A 81 -3.15 -8.88 10.00
C GLN A 81 -3.84 -9.47 8.77
N ASN A 82 -4.72 -10.44 9.00
CA ASN A 82 -5.53 -11.00 7.91
C ASN A 82 -6.29 -9.90 7.18
N GLY A 83 -6.21 -9.91 5.86
CA GLY A 83 -6.83 -8.90 5.02
C GLY A 83 -5.94 -7.72 4.67
N ASN A 84 -4.79 -7.57 5.34
CA ASN A 84 -3.86 -6.51 4.96
C ASN A 84 -3.22 -6.80 3.61
N TYR A 85 -2.96 -5.75 2.87
CA TYR A 85 -2.09 -5.84 1.69
C TYR A 85 -0.65 -5.69 2.18
N VAL A 86 0.21 -6.58 1.76
CA VAL A 86 1.58 -6.63 2.25
C VAL A 86 2.58 -6.64 1.10
N ALA A 87 3.75 -6.08 1.38
CA ALA A 87 4.92 -6.32 0.56
C ALA A 87 5.61 -7.56 1.14
N ALA A 88 5.64 -8.62 0.37
CA ALA A 88 6.20 -9.89 0.78
C ALA A 88 7.43 -10.23 -0.04
N CYS A 89 8.42 -10.82 0.61
CA CYS A 89 9.55 -11.42 -0.06
C CYS A 89 9.37 -12.93 -0.02
N ILE A 90 9.30 -13.55 -1.18
CA ILE A 90 9.19 -15.00 -1.30
C ILE A 90 10.23 -15.49 -2.30
N ASP A 91 11.09 -16.40 -1.84
CA ASP A 91 12.16 -16.99 -2.64
C ASP A 91 13.00 -15.91 -3.37
N GLY A 92 13.28 -14.81 -2.67
CA GLY A 92 14.10 -13.71 -3.18
C GLY A 92 13.38 -12.67 -4.03
N GLU A 93 12.10 -12.84 -4.28
CA GLU A 93 11.31 -11.88 -5.07
C GLU A 93 10.34 -11.11 -4.18
N PHE A 94 10.23 -9.79 -4.41
CA PHE A 94 9.26 -8.94 -3.74
C PHE A 94 7.97 -8.87 -4.55
N THR A 95 6.84 -8.99 -3.86
CA THR A 95 5.52 -8.90 -4.46
C THR A 95 4.53 -8.25 -3.49
N ILE A 96 3.43 -7.70 -4.03
CA ILE A 96 2.31 -7.22 -3.21
C ILE A 96 1.14 -8.18 -3.39
N LYS A 97 0.58 -8.61 -2.26
CA LYS A 97 -0.59 -9.50 -2.21
C LYS A 97 -1.37 -9.22 -0.94
N GLU A 98 -2.60 -9.71 -0.89
CA GLU A 98 -3.34 -9.76 0.37
C GLU A 98 -2.81 -10.91 1.21
N TYR A 99 -2.61 -10.64 2.49
CA TYR A 99 -2.12 -11.62 3.45
C TYR A 99 -3.29 -12.28 4.19
N GLN A 100 -3.27 -13.61 4.23
CA GLN A 100 -4.17 -14.39 5.07
C GLN A 100 -3.37 -15.50 5.73
N PHE A 101 -3.47 -15.58 7.06
CA PHE A 101 -2.84 -16.67 7.81
C PHE A 101 -3.88 -17.71 8.19
N ASP A 102 -3.57 -18.97 7.88
CA ASP A 102 -4.41 -20.11 8.23
C ASP A 102 -3.74 -20.84 9.39
N ALA A 103 -4.19 -20.54 10.61
CA ALA A 103 -3.62 -21.12 11.82
C ALA A 103 -3.87 -22.64 11.91
N LYS A 104 -4.99 -23.11 11.37
CA LYS A 104 -5.35 -24.51 11.39
C LYS A 104 -4.38 -25.38 10.58
N ASN A 105 -3.96 -24.89 9.43
CA ASN A 105 -3.06 -25.59 8.53
C ASN A 105 -1.62 -25.12 8.62
N GLN A 106 -1.32 -24.17 9.54
CA GLN A 106 0.01 -23.64 9.76
C GLN A 106 0.66 -23.13 8.47
N CYS A 107 -0.10 -22.38 7.69
CA CYS A 107 0.39 -21.79 6.46
C CYS A 107 -0.16 -20.38 6.26
N ALA A 108 0.50 -19.62 5.41
CA ALA A 108 0.01 -18.32 4.98
C ALA A 108 -0.40 -18.39 3.51
N TRP A 109 -1.31 -17.54 3.14
CA TRP A 109 -1.74 -17.36 1.76
C TRP A 109 -1.44 -15.95 1.32
N LEU A 110 -0.85 -15.82 0.15
CA LEU A 110 -0.68 -14.56 -0.55
C LEU A 110 -1.68 -14.54 -1.69
N ILE A 111 -2.68 -13.67 -1.57
CA ILE A 111 -3.86 -13.69 -2.41
C ILE A 111 -3.80 -12.51 -3.39
N PRO A 112 -3.77 -12.77 -4.70
CA PRO A 112 -3.88 -11.72 -5.71
C PRO A 112 -5.32 -11.22 -5.81
N HIS A 113 -5.48 -9.99 -6.25
CA HIS A 113 -6.78 -9.42 -6.60
C HIS A 113 -6.87 -9.23 -8.11
N ASN A 114 -6.75 -10.33 -8.80
CA ASN A 114 -6.89 -10.44 -10.24
C ASN A 114 -7.19 -11.90 -10.58
N LYS A 115 -8.30 -12.16 -11.24
CA LYS A 115 -8.78 -13.50 -11.57
C LYS A 115 -7.81 -14.31 -12.45
N ASP A 116 -6.89 -13.63 -13.14
CA ASP A 116 -5.90 -14.28 -14.00
C ASP A 116 -4.69 -14.80 -13.23
N PHE A 117 -4.62 -14.54 -11.93
CA PHE A 117 -3.53 -14.98 -11.06
C PHE A 117 -4.05 -15.91 -9.98
N GLN A 118 -3.22 -16.86 -9.59
CA GLN A 118 -3.56 -17.80 -8.52
C GLN A 118 -2.94 -17.38 -7.20
N LYS A 119 -3.65 -17.69 -6.11
CA LYS A 119 -3.11 -17.48 -4.76
C LYS A 119 -1.91 -18.39 -4.52
N ILE A 120 -0.99 -17.90 -3.71
CA ILE A 120 0.27 -18.57 -3.39
C ILE A 120 0.20 -19.07 -1.96
N LYS A 121 0.38 -20.37 -1.79
CA LYS A 121 0.50 -20.97 -0.46
C LYS A 121 1.95 -20.87 0.01
N VAL A 122 2.15 -20.36 1.21
CA VAL A 122 3.47 -20.23 1.82
C VAL A 122 3.54 -21.13 3.06
N THR A 123 4.53 -21.98 3.09
CA THR A 123 4.77 -22.89 4.20
C THR A 123 6.19 -22.69 4.74
N ALA A 124 6.56 -23.46 5.75
CA ALA A 124 7.90 -23.43 6.33
C ALA A 124 9.01 -23.77 5.32
N ASP A 125 8.66 -24.41 4.19
CA ASP A 125 9.62 -24.78 3.16
C ASP A 125 10.00 -23.60 2.24
N ASN A 126 9.26 -22.50 2.30
CA ASN A 126 9.56 -21.32 1.51
C ASN A 126 10.46 -20.35 2.28
N LEU A 127 11.36 -19.70 1.56
CA LEU A 127 12.05 -18.52 2.07
C LEU A 127 11.08 -17.35 1.96
N PHE A 128 10.45 -17.04 3.07
CA PHE A 128 9.35 -16.08 3.10
C PHE A 128 9.49 -15.10 4.25
N CYS A 129 9.24 -13.82 3.95
CA CYS A 129 9.02 -12.84 5.00
C CYS A 129 8.03 -11.78 4.52
N ILE A 130 7.28 -11.22 5.47
CA ILE A 130 6.50 -10.01 5.23
C ILE A 130 7.46 -8.85 5.45
N TRP A 131 7.70 -8.10 4.38
CA TRP A 131 8.62 -6.96 4.47
C TRP A 131 7.96 -5.72 5.08
N GLY A 132 6.68 -5.54 4.82
CA GLY A 132 5.92 -4.43 5.39
C GLY A 132 4.45 -4.48 4.98
N VAL A 133 3.66 -3.61 5.60
CA VAL A 133 2.22 -3.49 5.34
C VAL A 133 1.97 -2.29 4.45
N ILE A 134 1.17 -2.47 3.41
CA ILE A 134 0.76 -1.40 2.51
C ILE A 134 -0.34 -0.60 3.18
N THR A 135 -0.11 0.67 3.40
CA THR A 135 -1.08 1.55 4.06
C THR A 135 -1.85 2.43 3.09
N HIS A 136 -1.22 2.82 2.00
CA HIS A 136 -1.80 3.73 1.01
C HIS A 136 -1.31 3.38 -0.38
N CYS A 137 -2.14 3.73 -1.36
CA CYS A 137 -1.79 3.64 -2.76
C CYS A 137 -2.09 4.97 -3.44
N VAL A 138 -1.13 5.48 -4.20
CA VAL A 138 -1.31 6.72 -4.96
C VAL A 138 -1.37 6.37 -6.44
N HIS A 139 -2.52 6.66 -7.03
CA HIS A 139 -2.81 6.36 -8.43
C HIS A 139 -2.99 7.66 -9.21
N LYS A 140 -2.22 7.79 -10.28
CA LYS A 140 -2.35 8.92 -11.20
C LYS A 140 -3.49 8.63 -12.17
N LEU A 141 -4.40 9.57 -12.28
CA LEU A 141 -5.51 9.47 -13.21
C LEU A 141 -5.10 9.72 -14.67
#